data_a8b60c7ef2bda274f611946c1d68508b
#
_entry.id   a8b60c7ef2bda274f611946c1d68508b
#
_cell.length_a   1.000
_cell.length_b   1.000
_cell.length_c   1.000
_cell.angle_alpha   90.00
_cell.angle_beta   90.00
_cell.angle_gamma   90.00
#
_symmetry.space_group_name_H-M   'P 1'
#
loop_
_entity.id
_entity.type
_entity.pdbx_description
1 polymer ?
#
loop_
_entity_poly.entity_id
_entity_poly.type
_entity_poly.pdbx_seq_one_letter_code
_entity_poly.pdbx_strand_id
1 'polypeptide(L)'
;MIRTNVWMKLFTSVLLTVASAFAQSPDRLPVTNAEKIADALRGGPAFITRDATVLDWPSARGGEYPLLRKGSNEWTCLPAIPGYPHNEPGCFDPIFLQWMQDSLAGRTPHIDRIGISYMYFGAWQSKEGSSSHEFHVGPHLMIVSPGQDDFQGFNRDPSNGMPYVAHLPHRTELYLVMPVRQWDEQDAHQ
;
A
#
# COMPACT_ATOMS: atom_id res chain seq x y z
N MET A 1 -28.20 -51.55 55.63
CA MET A 1 -28.17 -50.08 55.34
C MET A 1 -27.02 -49.80 54.39
N ILE A 2 -27.32 -49.68 53.11
CA ILE A 2 -26.33 -49.38 52.07
C ILE A 2 -26.55 -47.93 51.63
N ARG A 3 -25.55 -47.05 51.85
CA ARG A 3 -25.56 -45.68 51.37
C ARG A 3 -24.85 -45.64 50.04
N THR A 4 -25.61 -45.35 48.98
CA THR A 4 -25.08 -45.07 47.63
C THR A 4 -24.77 -43.58 47.51
N ASN A 5 -23.48 -43.26 47.36
CA ASN A 5 -23.03 -41.88 47.02
C ASN A 5 -23.07 -41.73 45.51
N VAL A 6 -23.96 -40.84 45.03
CA VAL A 6 -24.05 -40.39 43.63
C VAL A 6 -23.12 -39.21 43.44
N TRP A 7 -22.02 -39.43 42.73
CA TRP A 7 -21.12 -38.35 42.29
C TRP A 7 -21.63 -37.74 40.96
N MET A 8 -22.17 -36.55 41.05
CA MET A 8 -22.61 -35.79 39.89
C MET A 8 -21.38 -35.12 39.25
N LYS A 9 -20.91 -35.64 38.12
CA LYS A 9 -19.85 -35.03 37.33
C LYS A 9 -20.43 -33.87 36.51
N LEU A 10 -20.10 -32.63 36.90
CA LEU A 10 -20.34 -31.42 36.09
C LEU A 10 -19.37 -31.43 34.89
N PHE A 11 -19.91 -31.64 33.70
CA PHE A 11 -19.20 -31.41 32.45
C PHE A 11 -19.29 -29.94 32.12
N THR A 12 -18.20 -29.18 32.32
CA THR A 12 -18.06 -27.83 31.85
C THR A 12 -17.70 -27.86 30.37
N SER A 13 -18.68 -27.64 29.52
CA SER A 13 -18.42 -27.49 28.07
C SER A 13 -17.76 -26.12 27.82
N VAL A 14 -16.48 -26.14 27.51
CA VAL A 14 -15.76 -24.97 26.99
C VAL A 14 -16.12 -24.82 25.52
N LEU A 15 -16.96 -23.84 25.19
CA LEU A 15 -17.18 -23.43 23.81
C LEU A 15 -15.92 -22.69 23.33
N LEU A 16 -15.09 -23.38 22.53
CA LEU A 16 -14.06 -22.72 21.72
C LEU A 16 -14.77 -21.97 20.57
N THR A 17 -14.88 -20.67 20.69
CA THR A 17 -15.23 -19.78 19.56
C THR A 17 -14.01 -19.70 18.64
N VAL A 18 -14.02 -20.47 17.56
CA VAL A 18 -13.04 -20.31 16.47
C VAL A 18 -13.37 -19.03 15.75
N ALA A 19 -12.62 -17.96 16.02
CA ALA A 19 -12.63 -16.76 15.21
C ALA A 19 -12.07 -17.12 13.82
N SER A 20 -12.96 -17.30 12.86
CA SER A 20 -12.57 -17.45 11.45
C SER A 20 -11.94 -16.14 10.99
N ALA A 21 -10.61 -16.08 10.98
CA ALA A 21 -9.89 -15.03 10.26
C ALA A 21 -10.21 -15.26 8.78
N PHE A 22 -11.10 -14.42 8.23
CA PHE A 22 -11.29 -14.36 6.79
C PHE A 22 -9.98 -13.84 6.19
N ALA A 23 -9.18 -14.74 5.63
CA ALA A 23 -8.09 -14.36 4.74
C ALA A 23 -8.72 -13.62 3.55
N GLN A 24 -8.52 -12.31 3.50
CA GLN A 24 -8.95 -11.52 2.35
C GLN A 24 -8.12 -11.97 1.15
N SER A 25 -8.79 -12.23 0.02
CA SER A 25 -8.08 -12.41 -1.25
C SER A 25 -7.24 -11.15 -1.51
N PRO A 26 -5.96 -11.30 -1.90
CA PRO A 26 -5.07 -10.17 -2.16
C PRO A 26 -5.64 -9.19 -3.20
N ASP A 27 -6.49 -9.66 -4.11
CA ASP A 27 -7.05 -8.87 -5.21
C ASP A 27 -8.39 -8.20 -4.90
N ARG A 28 -8.97 -8.44 -3.72
CA ARG A 28 -10.23 -7.81 -3.37
C ARG A 28 -10.01 -6.38 -2.87
N LEU A 29 -10.59 -5.40 -3.59
CA LEU A 29 -10.57 -4.01 -3.16
C LEU A 29 -11.39 -3.80 -1.87
N PRO A 30 -10.88 -2.98 -0.94
CA PRO A 30 -11.57 -2.68 0.31
C PRO A 30 -12.79 -1.78 0.06
N VAL A 31 -13.90 -2.06 0.74
CA VAL A 31 -15.16 -1.31 0.60
C VAL A 31 -15.49 -0.50 1.84
N THR A 32 -15.39 -1.12 3.01
CA THR A 32 -15.68 -0.45 4.29
C THR A 32 -14.48 0.31 4.82
N ASN A 33 -14.71 1.30 5.70
CA ASN A 33 -13.61 2.03 6.34
C ASN A 33 -12.66 1.10 7.11
N ALA A 34 -13.18 0.06 7.76
CA ALA A 34 -12.36 -0.92 8.46
C ALA A 34 -11.47 -1.74 7.50
N GLU A 35 -12.03 -2.17 6.35
CA GLU A 35 -11.26 -2.83 5.31
C GLU A 35 -10.20 -1.90 4.70
N LYS A 36 -10.55 -0.64 4.42
CA LYS A 36 -9.62 0.37 3.90
C LYS A 36 -8.45 0.64 4.86
N ILE A 37 -8.74 0.74 6.16
CA ILE A 37 -7.68 0.89 7.17
C ILE A 37 -6.78 -0.34 7.19
N ALA A 38 -7.36 -1.54 7.25
CA ALA A 38 -6.59 -2.78 7.24
C ALA A 38 -5.73 -2.93 5.98
N ASP A 39 -6.27 -2.56 4.84
CA ASP A 39 -5.57 -2.60 3.56
C ASP A 39 -4.42 -1.59 3.50
N ALA A 40 -4.67 -0.33 3.82
CA ALA A 40 -3.65 0.74 3.84
C ALA A 40 -2.43 0.37 4.69
N LEU A 41 -2.65 -0.29 5.85
CA LEU A 41 -1.58 -0.69 6.76
C LEU A 41 -0.70 -1.84 6.22
N ARG A 42 -1.11 -2.49 5.15
CA ARG A 42 -0.29 -3.47 4.43
C ARG A 42 0.74 -2.81 3.52
N GLY A 43 0.57 -1.52 3.19
CA GLY A 43 1.42 -0.78 2.26
C GLY A 43 2.85 -0.53 2.74
N GLY A 44 3.15 -0.75 4.02
CA GLY A 44 4.48 -0.50 4.58
C GLY A 44 4.86 -1.45 5.72
N PRO A 45 6.10 -1.32 6.25
CA PRO A 45 6.58 -2.15 7.35
C PRO A 45 5.85 -1.86 8.66
N ALA A 46 5.65 -2.88 9.48
CA ALA A 46 4.86 -2.82 10.71
C ALA A 46 5.32 -1.73 11.71
N PHE A 47 6.62 -1.44 11.76
CA PHE A 47 7.17 -0.40 12.64
C PHE A 47 6.77 1.03 12.20
N ILE A 48 6.35 1.22 10.95
CA ILE A 48 5.77 2.45 10.42
C ILE A 48 4.25 2.41 10.55
N THR A 49 3.63 1.37 10.01
CA THR A 49 2.17 1.31 9.81
C THR A 49 1.39 1.22 11.12
N ARG A 50 1.97 0.65 12.18
CA ARG A 50 1.35 0.57 13.50
C ARG A 50 0.83 1.93 13.97
N ASP A 51 1.62 2.98 13.80
CA ASP A 51 1.37 4.32 14.31
C ASP A 51 1.07 5.36 13.21
N ALA A 52 0.93 4.92 11.93
CA ALA A 52 0.67 5.79 10.80
C ALA A 52 -0.77 6.34 10.78
N THR A 53 -0.93 7.53 10.26
CA THR A 53 -2.24 8.06 9.85
C THR A 53 -2.75 7.26 8.65
N VAL A 54 -4.06 7.02 8.58
CA VAL A 54 -4.70 6.45 7.39
C VAL A 54 -5.69 7.45 6.82
N LEU A 55 -5.51 7.80 5.57
CA LEU A 55 -6.43 8.61 4.80
C LEU A 55 -7.12 7.74 3.74
N ASP A 56 -8.28 8.21 3.27
CA ASP A 56 -8.93 7.68 2.08
C ASP A 56 -8.58 8.54 0.86
N TRP A 57 -8.85 8.04 -0.33
CA TRP A 57 -8.73 8.79 -1.56
C TRP A 57 -9.83 9.86 -1.66
N PRO A 58 -9.52 11.02 -2.24
CA PRO A 58 -10.51 12.07 -2.43
C PRO A 58 -11.58 11.64 -3.45
N SER A 59 -12.81 12.08 -3.26
CA SER A 59 -13.92 11.81 -4.19
C SER A 59 -13.81 12.55 -5.54
N ALA A 60 -12.95 13.57 -5.60
CA ALA A 60 -12.70 14.34 -6.80
C ALA A 60 -11.22 14.75 -6.87
N ARG A 61 -10.72 14.98 -8.09
CA ARG A 61 -9.35 15.42 -8.33
C ARG A 61 -9.02 16.70 -7.56
N GLY A 62 -7.94 16.65 -6.78
CA GLY A 62 -7.49 17.79 -5.96
C GLY A 62 -8.36 18.05 -4.72
N GLY A 63 -9.30 17.16 -4.42
CA GLY A 63 -10.14 17.22 -3.23
C GLY A 63 -9.39 16.86 -1.95
N GLU A 64 -10.10 16.99 -0.83
CA GLU A 64 -9.59 16.60 0.49
C GLU A 64 -9.54 15.08 0.64
N TYR A 65 -8.50 14.59 1.29
CA TYR A 65 -8.31 13.19 1.62
C TYR A 65 -8.99 12.89 2.97
N PRO A 66 -10.09 12.12 3.01
CA PRO A 66 -10.81 11.85 4.25
C PRO A 66 -9.96 11.10 5.28
N LEU A 67 -10.02 11.53 6.54
CA LEU A 67 -9.33 10.85 7.63
C LEU A 67 -10.09 9.59 8.03
N LEU A 68 -9.44 8.42 7.89
CA LEU A 68 -9.96 7.13 8.35
C LEU A 68 -9.44 6.74 9.73
N ARG A 69 -8.14 7.00 10.00
CA ARG A 69 -7.50 6.74 11.29
C ARG A 69 -6.45 7.79 11.58
N LYS A 70 -6.50 8.41 12.75
CA LYS A 70 -5.42 9.29 13.23
C LYS A 70 -4.23 8.45 13.71
N GLY A 71 -3.03 8.77 13.24
CA GLY A 71 -1.77 8.20 13.68
C GLY A 71 -1.05 9.07 14.69
N SER A 72 0.11 8.61 15.13
CA SER A 72 1.00 9.32 16.06
C SER A 72 2.43 9.51 15.51
N ASN A 73 2.75 8.91 14.38
CA ASN A 73 3.98 9.21 13.65
C ASN A 73 3.70 10.10 12.43
N GLU A 74 4.74 10.47 11.69
CA GLU A 74 4.64 11.35 10.51
C GLU A 74 4.14 10.66 9.24
N TRP A 75 4.04 9.33 9.23
CA TRP A 75 3.66 8.56 8.05
C TRP A 75 2.16 8.54 7.81
N THR A 76 1.80 8.58 6.54
CA THR A 76 0.41 8.43 6.09
C THR A 76 0.29 7.26 5.12
N CYS A 77 -0.65 6.37 5.38
CA CYS A 77 -0.95 5.25 4.49
C CYS A 77 -2.29 5.46 3.78
N LEU A 78 -2.36 5.03 2.54
CA LEU A 78 -3.56 5.04 1.69
C LEU A 78 -3.91 3.60 1.28
N PRO A 79 -5.20 3.26 1.24
CA PRO A 79 -5.66 1.97 0.73
C PRO A 79 -5.55 1.90 -0.80
N ALA A 80 -5.93 0.78 -1.38
CA ALA A 80 -6.09 0.62 -2.81
C ALA A 80 -6.87 1.78 -3.45
N ILE A 81 -6.47 2.17 -4.65
CA ILE A 81 -7.09 3.28 -5.39
C ILE A 81 -8.53 2.88 -5.83
N PRO A 82 -9.56 3.64 -5.48
CA PRO A 82 -10.93 3.35 -5.87
C PRO A 82 -11.09 3.27 -7.39
N GLY A 83 -11.72 2.19 -7.87
CA GLY A 83 -11.96 2.00 -9.29
C GLY A 83 -10.75 1.53 -10.10
N TYR A 84 -9.58 1.39 -9.47
CA TYR A 84 -8.44 0.75 -10.09
C TYR A 84 -8.55 -0.78 -9.96
N PRO A 85 -8.16 -1.56 -10.97
CA PRO A 85 -8.38 -3.01 -10.96
C PRO A 85 -7.48 -3.76 -9.97
N HIS A 86 -6.43 -3.12 -9.48
CA HIS A 86 -5.41 -3.74 -8.63
C HIS A 86 -5.40 -3.17 -7.23
N ASN A 87 -5.01 -3.98 -6.26
CA ASN A 87 -4.88 -3.57 -4.86
C ASN A 87 -3.44 -3.14 -4.58
N GLU A 88 -3.20 -1.83 -4.51
CA GLU A 88 -1.88 -1.20 -4.37
C GLU A 88 -1.84 -0.22 -3.20
N PRO A 89 -1.94 -0.71 -1.94
CA PRO A 89 -1.81 0.18 -0.80
C PRO A 89 -0.38 0.69 -0.64
N GLY A 90 -0.25 1.94 -0.21
CA GLY A 90 1.06 2.57 0.00
C GLY A 90 1.15 3.37 1.28
N CYS A 91 2.37 3.54 1.81
CA CYS A 91 2.68 4.40 2.94
C CYS A 91 3.73 5.43 2.55
N PHE A 92 3.48 6.68 2.88
CA PHE A 92 4.17 7.85 2.37
C PHE A 92 4.69 8.69 3.53
N ASP A 93 5.92 9.18 3.44
CA ASP A 93 6.38 10.26 4.30
C ASP A 93 5.69 11.59 3.92
N PRO A 94 5.79 12.65 4.71
CA PRO A 94 5.11 13.91 4.43
C PRO A 94 5.50 14.54 3.09
N ILE A 95 6.74 14.37 2.66
CA ILE A 95 7.26 14.96 1.42
C ILE A 95 6.75 14.22 0.20
N PHE A 96 6.82 12.89 0.22
CA PHE A 96 6.28 12.08 -0.88
C PHE A 96 4.77 12.26 -1.00
N LEU A 97 4.05 12.28 0.13
CA LEU A 97 2.61 12.51 0.16
C LEU A 97 2.25 13.85 -0.50
N GLN A 98 2.93 14.93 -0.12
CA GLN A 98 2.72 16.25 -0.73
C GLN A 98 2.99 16.23 -2.23
N TRP A 99 4.12 15.65 -2.65
CA TRP A 99 4.48 15.54 -4.06
C TRP A 99 3.41 14.77 -4.85
N MET A 100 2.95 13.65 -4.33
CA MET A 100 1.91 12.83 -4.96
C MET A 100 0.57 13.57 -5.05
N GLN A 101 0.13 14.22 -3.97
CA GLN A 101 -1.12 14.96 -3.94
C GLN A 101 -1.11 16.14 -4.93
N ASP A 102 0.00 16.85 -5.05
CA ASP A 102 0.16 17.93 -6.01
C ASP A 102 0.12 17.41 -7.44
N SER A 103 0.90 16.37 -7.74
CA SER A 103 0.92 15.74 -9.05
C SER A 103 -0.46 15.22 -9.45
N LEU A 104 -1.15 14.49 -8.60
CA LEU A 104 -2.50 13.97 -8.89
C LEU A 104 -3.54 15.09 -9.04
N ALA A 105 -3.39 16.19 -8.32
CA ALA A 105 -4.24 17.36 -8.48
C ALA A 105 -3.95 18.17 -9.76
N GLY A 106 -2.86 17.87 -10.47
CA GLY A 106 -2.43 18.59 -11.67
C GLY A 106 -1.61 19.83 -11.39
N ARG A 107 -1.10 19.97 -10.18
CA ARG A 107 -0.15 21.03 -9.80
C ARG A 107 1.27 20.53 -9.98
N THR A 108 2.20 21.44 -10.24
CA THR A 108 3.64 21.12 -10.18
C THR A 108 4.05 20.98 -8.71
N PRO A 109 4.57 19.83 -8.28
CA PRO A 109 5.03 19.67 -6.91
C PRO A 109 6.21 20.57 -6.58
N HIS A 110 6.20 21.18 -5.40
CA HIS A 110 7.32 21.93 -4.86
C HIS A 110 7.73 21.28 -3.54
N ILE A 111 8.79 20.47 -3.61
CA ILE A 111 9.41 19.83 -2.46
C ILE A 111 10.84 20.34 -2.28
N ASP A 112 11.31 20.43 -1.05
CA ASP A 112 12.63 21.00 -0.69
C ASP A 112 13.66 19.92 -0.28
N ARG A 113 13.22 18.69 -0.18
CA ARG A 113 14.05 17.55 0.20
C ARG A 113 13.50 16.24 -0.38
N ILE A 114 14.26 15.17 -0.23
CA ILE A 114 13.87 13.83 -0.64
C ILE A 114 12.64 13.37 0.15
N GLY A 115 11.67 12.78 -0.55
CA GLY A 115 10.54 12.07 0.01
C GLY A 115 10.60 10.58 -0.31
N ILE A 116 10.06 9.74 0.58
CA ILE A 116 10.12 8.30 0.48
C ILE A 116 8.73 7.70 0.68
N SER A 117 8.43 6.64 -0.08
CA SER A 117 7.24 5.82 0.14
C SER A 117 7.55 4.34 0.11
N TYR A 118 6.67 3.56 0.74
CA TYR A 118 6.66 2.10 0.70
C TYR A 118 5.46 1.60 -0.07
N MET A 119 5.67 0.60 -0.93
CA MET A 119 4.63 -0.20 -1.57
C MET A 119 4.95 -1.68 -1.37
N TYR A 120 4.60 -2.23 -0.19
CA TYR A 120 4.93 -3.60 0.19
C TYR A 120 4.15 -4.66 -0.59
N PHE A 121 3.01 -4.29 -1.13
CA PHE A 121 2.22 -5.14 -2.03
C PHE A 121 2.64 -5.01 -3.50
N GLY A 122 3.62 -4.14 -3.78
CA GLY A 122 3.99 -3.82 -5.13
C GLY A 122 2.97 -2.93 -5.82
N ALA A 123 3.12 -2.82 -7.14
CA ALA A 123 2.22 -2.08 -8.01
C ALA A 123 2.19 -2.72 -9.40
N TRP A 124 1.08 -2.52 -10.11
CA TRP A 124 1.01 -2.88 -11.51
C TRP A 124 1.44 -1.70 -12.36
N GLN A 125 2.30 -1.95 -13.31
CA GLN A 125 2.82 -0.93 -14.20
C GLN A 125 2.72 -1.39 -15.65
N SER A 126 2.39 -0.45 -16.53
CA SER A 126 2.45 -0.69 -17.96
C SER A 126 3.82 -0.28 -18.50
N LYS A 127 4.32 -1.02 -19.48
CA LYS A 127 5.50 -0.61 -20.25
C LYS A 127 5.17 0.68 -20.99
N GLU A 128 6.07 1.65 -20.95
CA GLU A 128 5.87 2.97 -21.58
C GLU A 128 5.39 2.81 -23.04
N GLY A 129 4.23 3.42 -23.34
CA GLY A 129 3.61 3.35 -24.67
C GLY A 129 2.76 2.12 -24.95
N SER A 130 2.56 1.21 -23.99
CA SER A 130 1.71 0.02 -24.14
C SER A 130 0.65 -0.04 -23.05
N SER A 131 -0.62 0.07 -23.44
CA SER A 131 -1.75 -0.19 -22.54
C SER A 131 -2.11 -1.68 -22.44
N SER A 132 -1.38 -2.57 -23.11
CA SER A 132 -1.75 -3.98 -23.25
C SER A 132 -0.86 -4.96 -22.47
N HIS A 133 0.21 -4.50 -21.83
CA HIS A 133 1.10 -5.36 -21.04
C HIS A 133 1.39 -4.69 -19.71
N GLU A 134 0.54 -4.97 -18.72
CA GLU A 134 0.83 -4.66 -17.33
C GLU A 134 1.68 -5.79 -16.74
N PHE A 135 2.62 -5.43 -15.88
CA PHE A 135 3.40 -6.37 -15.09
C PHE A 135 3.42 -5.88 -13.65
N HIS A 136 3.45 -6.82 -12.73
CA HIS A 136 3.47 -6.52 -11.31
C HIS A 136 4.90 -6.20 -10.86
N VAL A 137 5.13 -5.00 -10.35
CA VAL A 137 6.35 -4.63 -9.64
C VAL A 137 6.20 -5.04 -8.19
N GLY A 138 6.99 -6.03 -7.71
CA GLY A 138 6.92 -6.52 -6.34
C GLY A 138 7.17 -5.46 -5.28
N PRO A 139 7.39 -5.85 -4.02
CA PRO A 139 7.70 -4.92 -2.95
C PRO A 139 8.80 -3.94 -3.33
N HIS A 140 8.54 -2.64 -3.20
CA HIS A 140 9.50 -1.60 -3.57
C HIS A 140 9.36 -0.34 -2.72
N LEU A 141 10.40 0.47 -2.78
CA LEU A 141 10.39 1.86 -2.33
C LEU A 141 10.23 2.77 -3.54
N MET A 142 9.59 3.91 -3.33
CA MET A 142 9.64 5.02 -4.28
C MET A 142 10.30 6.23 -3.62
N ILE A 143 11.07 6.97 -4.40
CA ILE A 143 11.81 8.13 -3.93
C ILE A 143 11.52 9.29 -4.88
N VAL A 144 11.19 10.46 -4.32
CA VAL A 144 11.08 11.72 -5.04
C VAL A 144 12.17 12.67 -4.59
N SER A 145 12.64 13.52 -5.52
CA SER A 145 13.68 14.51 -5.28
C SER A 145 13.24 15.90 -5.78
N PRO A 146 13.70 16.99 -5.15
CA PRO A 146 13.50 18.35 -5.66
C PRO A 146 14.03 18.55 -7.07
N GLY A 147 15.15 17.92 -7.41
CA GLY A 147 15.79 17.98 -8.72
C GLY A 147 15.35 16.83 -9.62
N GLN A 148 14.73 17.13 -10.76
CA GLN A 148 14.39 16.08 -11.74
C GLN A 148 15.66 15.44 -12.35
N ASP A 149 16.75 16.18 -12.39
CA ASP A 149 18.05 15.73 -12.89
C ASP A 149 18.76 14.78 -11.92
N ASP A 150 18.34 14.67 -10.67
CA ASP A 150 18.90 13.75 -9.67
C ASP A 150 18.71 12.29 -10.06
N PHE A 151 17.78 12.02 -10.97
CA PHE A 151 17.51 10.66 -11.49
C PHE A 151 18.16 10.39 -12.84
N GLN A 152 19.07 11.24 -13.32
CA GLN A 152 19.80 10.99 -14.56
C GLN A 152 20.66 9.73 -14.42
N GLY A 153 20.65 8.91 -15.48
CA GLY A 153 21.44 7.67 -15.53
C GLY A 153 20.74 6.43 -14.94
N PHE A 154 19.61 6.60 -14.26
CA PHE A 154 18.81 5.45 -13.88
C PHE A 154 18.07 4.86 -15.09
N ASN A 155 17.87 3.55 -15.03
CA ASN A 155 17.13 2.80 -16.04
C ASN A 155 15.67 3.30 -16.15
N ARG A 156 15.05 3.11 -17.30
CA ARG A 156 13.62 3.36 -17.54
C ARG A 156 12.83 2.09 -17.84
N ASP A 157 13.51 0.94 -17.87
CA ASP A 157 12.87 -0.35 -18.08
C ASP A 157 12.64 -1.06 -16.74
N PRO A 158 11.39 -1.15 -16.28
CA PRO A 158 11.06 -1.79 -15.02
C PRO A 158 11.18 -3.32 -15.06
N SER A 159 11.27 -3.93 -16.25
CA SER A 159 11.15 -5.39 -16.43
C SER A 159 12.38 -6.18 -15.98
N ASN A 160 13.49 -5.54 -15.64
CA ASN A 160 14.76 -6.20 -15.31
C ASN A 160 15.05 -6.29 -13.79
N GLY A 161 14.13 -5.84 -12.93
CA GLY A 161 14.30 -5.86 -11.48
C GLY A 161 15.34 -4.88 -10.91
N MET A 162 15.95 -4.06 -11.76
CA MET A 162 16.87 -3.00 -11.33
C MET A 162 16.12 -1.74 -10.94
N PRO A 163 16.71 -0.84 -10.12
CA PRO A 163 16.13 0.48 -9.89
C PRO A 163 15.87 1.21 -11.21
N TYR A 164 14.70 1.82 -11.32
CA TYR A 164 14.29 2.51 -12.54
C TYR A 164 13.48 3.77 -12.21
N VAL A 165 13.40 4.67 -13.18
CA VAL A 165 12.65 5.92 -13.08
C VAL A 165 11.30 5.77 -13.75
N ALA A 166 10.26 6.18 -13.06
CA ALA A 166 8.88 6.19 -13.52
C ALA A 166 8.24 7.58 -13.34
N HIS A 167 7.04 7.73 -13.85
CA HIS A 167 6.18 8.90 -13.63
C HIS A 167 4.74 8.44 -13.36
N LEU A 168 3.96 9.28 -12.69
CA LEU A 168 2.53 9.03 -12.53
C LEU A 168 1.83 9.13 -13.89
N PRO A 169 0.72 8.40 -14.10
CA PRO A 169 -0.04 8.45 -15.36
C PRO A 169 -0.37 9.89 -15.77
N HIS A 170 -0.08 10.24 -17.02
CA HIS A 170 -0.29 11.59 -17.60
C HIS A 170 0.49 12.71 -16.90
N ARG A 171 1.60 12.38 -16.23
CA ARG A 171 2.47 13.35 -15.55
C ARG A 171 3.90 13.23 -16.08
N THR A 172 4.68 14.27 -15.86
CA THR A 172 6.10 14.34 -16.27
C THR A 172 7.07 14.28 -15.09
N GLU A 173 6.54 14.49 -13.88
CA GLU A 173 7.34 14.45 -12.66
C GLU A 173 7.81 13.03 -12.38
N LEU A 174 9.12 12.89 -12.24
CA LEU A 174 9.79 11.62 -12.07
C LEU A 174 9.88 11.19 -10.61
N TYR A 175 9.84 9.90 -10.39
CA TYR A 175 10.23 9.26 -9.14
C TYR A 175 11.07 8.01 -9.43
N LEU A 176 11.97 7.69 -8.51
CA LEU A 176 12.80 6.49 -8.57
C LEU A 176 12.09 5.34 -7.88
N VAL A 177 11.96 4.21 -8.54
CA VAL A 177 11.48 2.94 -7.97
C VAL A 177 12.67 2.07 -7.62
N MET A 178 12.72 1.60 -6.39
CA MET A 178 13.77 0.71 -5.87
C MET A 178 13.17 -0.61 -5.42
N PRO A 179 13.21 -1.66 -6.26
CA PRO A 179 12.79 -2.99 -5.84
C PRO A 179 13.57 -3.45 -4.60
N VAL A 180 12.88 -3.96 -3.58
CA VAL A 180 13.52 -4.44 -2.34
C VAL A 180 13.55 -5.96 -2.26
N ARG A 181 13.02 -6.64 -3.27
CA ARG A 181 13.05 -8.08 -3.42
C ARG A 181 13.33 -8.41 -4.89
N GLN A 182 14.12 -9.45 -5.12
CA GLN A 182 14.32 -9.96 -6.47
C GLN A 182 12.99 -10.50 -7.01
N TRP A 183 12.68 -10.15 -8.25
CA TRP A 183 11.55 -10.69 -8.98
C TRP A 183 11.76 -12.16 -9.26
N ASP A 184 10.75 -12.97 -8.98
CA ASP A 184 10.57 -14.23 -9.66
C ASP A 184 9.23 -14.21 -10.40
N GLU A 185 9.12 -14.98 -11.47
CA GLU A 185 7.90 -15.05 -12.30
C GLU A 185 6.67 -15.53 -11.51
N GLN A 186 6.87 -16.09 -10.31
CA GLN A 186 5.80 -16.58 -9.45
C GLN A 186 5.09 -15.44 -8.71
N ASP A 187 5.75 -14.29 -8.51
CA ASP A 187 5.13 -13.09 -7.91
C ASP A 187 4.13 -12.41 -8.88
N ALA A 188 4.23 -12.67 -10.18
CA ALA A 188 3.35 -12.11 -11.21
C ALA A 188 1.93 -12.72 -11.21
N HIS A 189 1.71 -13.79 -10.44
CA HIS A 189 0.45 -14.55 -10.43
C HIS A 189 -0.20 -14.61 -9.04
N GLN A 190 0.27 -13.83 -8.06
CA GLN A 190 -0.34 -13.69 -6.73
C GLN A 190 -1.08 -12.38 -6.61
#